data_dad5cad23487be4915bd13922d7f9838
#
_entry.id   dad5cad23487be4915bd13922d7f9838
#
_cell.length_a   1.000
_cell.length_b   1.000
_cell.length_c   1.000
_cell.angle_alpha   90.00
_cell.angle_beta   90.00
_cell.angle_gamma   90.00
#
_symmetry.space_group_name_H-M   'P 1'
#
loop_
_entity.id
_entity.type
_entity.pdbx_description
1 polymer ?
#
loop_
_entity_poly.entity_id
_entity_poly.type
_entity_poly.pdbx_seq_one_letter_code
_entity_poly.pdbx_strand_id
1 'polypeptide(L)'
;YGTASLGAAVAIKEQIEKGNLKGTVIFYGTPAEETIFAKVWMVREGVFDKLDVCMDWHPGDTTESGTQSSKALVDFRVSFNGSSSHASSDPWNGRSAVDAMELYTTGLNYYREHILPTSRIHYQFEAAGDVVNVVPDYAKIWTRLRGNSVEHVNDLYDRALDIAKAAAMMTGTTYETKLISGIYEILVNRTGAAIMQDNMETLGDISFSNDEVSYANTILKESGKPQIGLDGKLKPLMPTLPATGGSTDVGDVSQVVPVIRMSATVAAKNGPWHSWAVVA
;
A
#
# COMPACT_ATOMS: atom_id res chain seq x y z
N TYR A 1 -11.78 7.80 8.95
CA TYR A 1 -10.57 7.26 9.53
C TYR A 1 -10.17 8.07 10.78
N GLY A 2 -9.65 9.27 10.63
CA GLY A 2 -9.17 10.10 11.73
C GLY A 2 -10.23 10.44 12.79
N THR A 3 -11.48 10.64 12.40
CA THR A 3 -12.58 10.96 13.33
C THR A 3 -12.81 9.83 14.35
N ALA A 4 -12.85 8.58 13.92
CA ALA A 4 -13.05 7.44 14.82
C ALA A 4 -11.84 7.25 15.75
N SER A 5 -10.62 7.37 15.23
CA SER A 5 -9.40 7.27 16.04
C SER A 5 -9.30 8.40 17.07
N LEU A 6 -9.68 9.63 16.71
CA LEU A 6 -9.73 10.76 17.63
C LEU A 6 -10.80 10.54 18.71
N GLY A 7 -12.00 10.08 18.31
CA GLY A 7 -13.07 9.76 19.24
C GLY A 7 -12.67 8.69 20.27
N ALA A 8 -11.99 7.62 19.81
CA ALA A 8 -11.45 6.59 20.70
C ALA A 8 -10.41 7.16 21.68
N ALA A 9 -9.48 8.00 21.20
CA ALA A 9 -8.48 8.63 22.05
C ALA A 9 -9.11 9.54 23.12
N VAL A 10 -10.14 10.33 22.75
CA VAL A 10 -10.90 11.19 23.69
C VAL A 10 -11.61 10.33 24.74
N ALA A 11 -12.28 9.25 24.33
CA ALA A 11 -12.97 8.36 25.25
C ALA A 11 -12.01 7.71 26.27
N ILE A 12 -10.84 7.25 25.82
CA ILE A 12 -9.81 6.70 26.72
C ILE A 12 -9.28 7.80 27.67
N LYS A 13 -8.99 9.00 27.15
CA LYS A 13 -8.57 10.14 27.96
C LYS A 13 -9.54 10.41 29.09
N GLU A 14 -10.84 10.46 28.82
CA GLU A 14 -11.86 10.67 29.85
C GLU A 14 -11.86 9.57 30.94
N GLN A 15 -11.60 8.31 30.58
CA GLN A 15 -11.51 7.24 31.57
C GLN A 15 -10.25 7.36 32.43
N ILE A 16 -9.14 7.83 31.87
CA ILE A 16 -7.91 8.11 32.61
C ILE A 16 -8.14 9.26 33.59
N GLU A 17 -8.75 10.36 33.14
CA GLU A 17 -9.06 11.54 33.98
C GLU A 17 -10.03 11.21 35.13
N LYS A 18 -10.96 10.29 34.92
CA LYS A 18 -11.86 9.76 35.96
C LYS A 18 -11.19 8.77 36.93
N GLY A 19 -9.93 8.39 36.68
CA GLY A 19 -9.20 7.42 37.48
C GLY A 19 -9.58 5.96 37.24
N ASN A 20 -10.39 5.66 36.21
CA ASN A 20 -10.80 4.30 35.85
C ASN A 20 -9.72 3.53 35.11
N LEU A 21 -8.82 4.22 34.43
CA LEU A 21 -7.67 3.66 33.70
C LEU A 21 -6.39 4.38 34.11
N LYS A 22 -5.27 3.67 33.99
CA LYS A 22 -3.92 4.23 34.17
C LYS A 22 -3.15 4.12 32.87
N GLY A 23 -2.39 5.14 32.53
CA GLY A 23 -1.54 5.16 31.35
C GLY A 23 -1.59 6.49 30.62
N THR A 24 -0.95 6.52 29.46
CA THR A 24 -0.92 7.67 28.56
C THR A 24 -1.43 7.23 27.20
N VAL A 25 -2.34 7.98 26.59
CA VAL A 25 -2.76 7.79 25.21
C VAL A 25 -2.20 8.91 24.35
N ILE A 26 -1.60 8.57 23.22
CA ILE A 26 -1.07 9.53 22.26
C ILE A 26 -1.81 9.29 20.93
N PHE A 27 -2.40 10.34 20.39
CA PHE A 27 -3.02 10.31 19.07
C PHE A 27 -2.04 10.84 18.03
N TYR A 28 -1.70 10.02 17.04
CA TYR A 28 -0.79 10.37 15.95
C TYR A 28 -1.56 10.70 14.68
N GLY A 29 -1.30 11.89 14.12
CA GLY A 29 -1.66 12.20 12.75
C GLY A 29 -0.59 11.65 11.81
N THR A 30 -0.93 10.65 10.98
CA THR A 30 0.02 9.99 10.09
C THR A 30 -0.36 10.22 8.63
N PRO A 31 0.19 11.27 7.97
CA PRO A 31 -0.20 11.67 6.62
C PRO A 31 0.38 10.77 5.54
N ALA A 32 -0.15 10.93 4.31
CA ALA A 32 0.46 10.44 3.07
C ALA A 32 0.66 8.91 2.97
N GLU A 33 -0.20 8.10 3.62
CA GLU A 33 -0.14 6.63 3.52
C GLU A 33 -0.27 6.16 2.07
N GLU A 34 -1.18 6.76 1.29
CA GLU A 34 -1.48 6.39 -0.11
C GLU A 34 -0.43 6.88 -1.13
N THR A 35 0.57 7.66 -0.71
CA THR A 35 1.53 8.28 -1.62
C THR A 35 2.98 7.94 -1.31
N ILE A 36 3.53 8.45 -0.21
CA ILE A 36 4.96 8.33 0.14
C ILE A 36 5.21 7.52 1.42
N PHE A 37 4.14 7.00 2.04
CA PHE A 37 4.23 6.15 3.24
C PHE A 37 4.94 6.85 4.41
N ALA A 38 4.33 7.90 4.94
CA ALA A 38 4.98 8.77 5.93
C ALA A 38 5.34 8.08 7.24
N LYS A 39 4.66 6.96 7.62
CA LYS A 39 5.02 6.20 8.82
C LYS A 39 6.42 5.60 8.75
N VAL A 40 6.94 5.29 7.55
CA VAL A 40 8.34 4.88 7.35
C VAL A 40 9.29 5.94 7.91
N TRP A 41 9.04 7.21 7.57
CA TRP A 41 9.84 8.33 8.06
C TRP A 41 9.66 8.56 9.55
N MET A 42 8.43 8.41 10.07
CA MET A 42 8.16 8.54 11.50
C MET A 42 8.85 7.43 12.31
N VAL A 43 8.88 6.19 11.81
CA VAL A 43 9.66 5.10 12.42
C VAL A 43 11.15 5.44 12.43
N ARG A 44 11.68 5.88 11.30
CA ARG A 44 13.09 6.29 11.17
C ARG A 44 13.50 7.39 12.17
N GLU A 45 12.60 8.34 12.43
CA GLU A 45 12.82 9.44 13.38
C GLU A 45 12.51 9.05 14.84
N GLY A 46 12.22 7.76 15.11
CA GLY A 46 11.98 7.24 16.46
C GLY A 46 10.68 7.70 17.12
N VAL A 47 9.69 8.13 16.33
CA VAL A 47 8.42 8.67 16.84
C VAL A 47 7.66 7.66 17.69
N PHE A 48 7.82 6.36 17.40
CA PHE A 48 7.10 5.28 18.07
C PHE A 48 7.93 4.55 19.14
N ASP A 49 9.20 4.89 19.35
CA ASP A 49 10.14 4.15 20.22
C ASP A 49 9.72 4.07 21.69
N LYS A 50 8.88 4.99 22.15
CA LYS A 50 8.45 5.07 23.56
C LYS A 50 7.07 4.48 23.82
N LEU A 51 6.47 3.82 22.81
CA LEU A 51 5.16 3.22 22.93
C LEU A 51 5.26 1.77 23.45
N ASP A 52 4.38 1.39 24.34
CA ASP A 52 4.19 0.00 24.75
C ASP A 52 3.40 -0.79 23.70
N VAL A 53 2.44 -0.12 23.04
CA VAL A 53 1.57 -0.70 22.01
C VAL A 53 1.03 0.39 21.10
N CYS A 54 0.85 0.06 19.83
CA CYS A 54 0.14 0.89 18.86
C CYS A 54 -1.20 0.22 18.50
N MET A 55 -2.25 1.02 18.38
CA MET A 55 -3.56 0.55 17.92
C MET A 55 -3.87 1.16 16.55
N ASP A 56 -4.30 0.32 15.62
CA ASP A 56 -4.66 0.70 14.27
C ASP A 56 -6.00 0.07 13.88
N TRP A 57 -6.78 0.77 13.07
CA TRP A 57 -7.98 0.21 12.46
C TRP A 57 -8.05 0.57 10.99
N HIS A 58 -8.75 -0.22 10.20
CA HIS A 58 -8.97 0.05 8.80
C HIS A 58 -10.47 -0.03 8.46
N PRO A 59 -11.05 0.97 7.77
CA PRO A 59 -12.39 0.83 7.22
C PRO A 59 -12.43 -0.34 6.23
N GLY A 60 -13.41 -1.20 6.34
CA GLY A 60 -13.52 -2.42 5.55
C GLY A 60 -14.94 -2.74 5.11
N ASP A 61 -15.11 -3.89 4.52
CA ASP A 61 -16.41 -4.51 4.24
C ASP A 61 -16.69 -5.71 5.16
N THR A 62 -15.82 -5.91 6.15
CA THR A 62 -15.91 -6.92 7.21
C THR A 62 -15.44 -6.36 8.54
N THR A 63 -16.04 -6.84 9.63
CA THR A 63 -15.62 -6.53 11.01
C THR A 63 -14.85 -7.72 11.56
N GLU A 64 -13.55 -7.54 11.82
CA GLU A 64 -12.64 -8.62 12.23
C GLU A 64 -11.39 -8.11 12.93
N SER A 65 -10.78 -8.95 13.76
CA SER A 65 -9.46 -8.72 14.35
C SER A 65 -8.36 -8.89 13.31
N GLY A 66 -7.32 -8.06 13.38
CA GLY A 66 -6.23 -8.03 12.42
C GLY A 66 -5.24 -9.19 12.54
N THR A 67 -5.53 -10.31 11.91
CA THR A 67 -4.68 -11.51 11.88
C THR A 67 -4.01 -11.75 10.53
N GLN A 68 -4.23 -10.87 9.57
CA GLN A 68 -3.64 -10.95 8.24
C GLN A 68 -2.45 -10.02 8.10
N SER A 69 -1.35 -10.51 7.51
CA SER A 69 -0.22 -9.67 7.11
C SER A 69 -0.54 -8.86 5.84
N SER A 70 0.22 -7.80 5.59
CA SER A 70 0.20 -7.02 4.34
C SER A 70 1.39 -7.39 3.46
N LYS A 71 1.35 -6.96 2.19
CA LYS A 71 2.53 -7.10 1.32
C LYS A 71 3.56 -6.03 1.64
N ALA A 72 4.84 -6.45 1.70
CA ALA A 72 5.96 -5.53 1.55
C ALA A 72 5.99 -4.95 0.13
N LEU A 73 6.56 -3.77 -0.04
CA LEU A 73 6.79 -3.17 -1.36
C LEU A 73 8.04 -2.32 -1.41
N VAL A 74 8.54 -2.09 -2.62
CA VAL A 74 9.50 -1.04 -2.95
C VAL A 74 8.95 -0.20 -4.11
N ASP A 75 9.18 1.10 -4.03
CA ASP A 75 8.68 2.12 -4.95
C ASP A 75 9.85 2.98 -5.42
N PHE A 76 10.12 3.00 -6.72
CA PHE A 76 11.28 3.68 -7.28
C PHE A 76 11.04 4.17 -8.70
N ARG A 77 11.88 5.09 -9.13
CA ARG A 77 11.92 5.60 -10.49
C ARG A 77 13.20 5.17 -11.18
N VAL A 78 13.09 4.88 -12.46
CA VAL A 78 14.22 4.69 -13.35
C VAL A 78 14.13 5.78 -14.43
N SER A 79 15.20 6.55 -14.59
CA SER A 79 15.36 7.51 -15.68
C SER A 79 16.44 7.02 -16.63
N PHE A 80 16.15 7.06 -17.93
CA PHE A 80 17.13 6.78 -18.97
C PHE A 80 17.51 8.09 -19.66
N ASN A 81 18.82 8.25 -19.92
CA ASN A 81 19.37 9.42 -20.58
C ASN A 81 20.13 8.97 -21.83
N GLY A 82 19.74 9.51 -22.97
CA GLY A 82 20.30 9.23 -24.27
C GLY A 82 20.91 10.47 -24.92
N SER A 83 20.80 10.55 -26.24
CA SER A 83 21.18 11.73 -27.04
C SER A 83 20.19 11.95 -28.17
N SER A 84 19.75 13.17 -28.33
CA SER A 84 18.82 13.54 -29.40
C SER A 84 19.52 13.68 -30.75
N SER A 85 18.81 13.38 -31.81
CA SER A 85 19.18 13.65 -33.19
C SER A 85 17.91 13.73 -34.05
N HIS A 86 18.04 14.16 -35.31
CA HIS A 86 16.90 14.17 -36.23
C HIS A 86 16.53 12.74 -36.65
N ALA A 87 15.33 12.26 -36.29
CA ALA A 87 14.95 10.85 -36.46
C ALA A 87 14.96 10.34 -37.92
N SER A 88 14.90 11.24 -38.91
CA SER A 88 14.93 10.87 -40.33
C SER A 88 16.28 11.12 -41.00
N SER A 89 16.97 12.23 -40.68
CA SER A 89 18.19 12.62 -41.41
C SER A 89 19.47 12.05 -40.84
N ASP A 90 19.57 11.87 -39.51
CA ASP A 90 20.78 11.40 -38.85
C ASP A 90 20.52 10.59 -37.56
N PRO A 91 19.59 9.60 -37.59
CA PRO A 91 19.22 8.85 -36.39
C PRO A 91 20.39 8.08 -35.75
N TRP A 92 21.41 7.74 -36.54
CA TRP A 92 22.62 7.01 -36.07
C TRP A 92 23.47 7.82 -35.08
N ASN A 93 23.30 9.16 -35.03
CA ASN A 93 23.95 10.05 -34.06
C ASN A 93 23.19 10.13 -32.73
N GLY A 94 21.92 9.68 -32.69
CA GLY A 94 21.10 9.62 -31.49
C GLY A 94 21.25 8.34 -30.69
N ARG A 95 20.77 8.36 -29.45
CA ARG A 95 20.56 7.19 -28.58
C ARG A 95 19.23 7.37 -27.87
N SER A 96 18.26 6.52 -28.20
CA SER A 96 16.90 6.65 -27.71
C SER A 96 16.77 6.16 -26.27
N ALA A 97 16.41 7.07 -25.37
CA ALA A 97 16.07 6.72 -23.99
C ALA A 97 14.75 5.95 -23.90
N VAL A 98 13.84 6.16 -24.87
CA VAL A 98 12.57 5.41 -24.94
C VAL A 98 12.84 3.95 -25.28
N ASP A 99 13.77 3.65 -26.22
CA ASP A 99 14.14 2.27 -26.54
C ASP A 99 14.68 1.54 -25.29
N ALA A 100 15.48 2.24 -24.48
CA ALA A 100 15.96 1.69 -23.20
C ALA A 100 14.79 1.41 -22.25
N MET A 101 13.82 2.30 -22.14
CA MET A 101 12.66 2.12 -21.31
C MET A 101 11.76 0.96 -21.80
N GLU A 102 11.59 0.80 -23.11
CA GLU A 102 10.85 -0.32 -23.71
C GLU A 102 11.56 -1.67 -23.45
N LEU A 103 12.88 -1.72 -23.59
CA LEU A 103 13.66 -2.92 -23.25
C LEU A 103 13.58 -3.23 -21.76
N TYR A 104 13.62 -2.22 -20.89
CA TYR A 104 13.42 -2.38 -19.45
C TYR A 104 12.04 -2.99 -19.14
N THR A 105 10.97 -2.44 -19.69
CA THR A 105 9.61 -2.96 -19.45
C THR A 105 9.43 -4.35 -20.06
N THR A 106 10.02 -4.63 -21.21
CA THR A 106 10.06 -5.95 -21.84
C THR A 106 10.76 -6.96 -20.93
N GLY A 107 11.92 -6.60 -20.37
CA GLY A 107 12.65 -7.41 -19.42
C GLY A 107 11.87 -7.70 -18.14
N LEU A 108 11.19 -6.69 -17.58
CA LEU A 108 10.29 -6.87 -16.44
C LEU A 108 9.12 -7.80 -16.77
N ASN A 109 8.56 -7.71 -17.98
CA ASN A 109 7.45 -8.56 -18.40
C ASN A 109 7.87 -10.03 -18.56
N TYR A 110 9.08 -10.30 -19.10
CA TYR A 110 9.63 -11.66 -19.12
C TYR A 110 9.97 -12.16 -17.71
N TYR A 111 10.48 -11.30 -16.85
CA TYR A 111 10.76 -11.66 -15.46
C TYR A 111 9.51 -12.07 -14.67
N ARG A 112 8.31 -11.54 -15.02
CA ARG A 112 7.03 -11.94 -14.40
C ARG A 112 6.74 -13.44 -14.45
N GLU A 113 7.23 -14.14 -15.47
CA GLU A 113 7.08 -15.58 -15.59
C GLU A 113 7.84 -16.35 -14.48
N HIS A 114 8.89 -15.75 -13.95
CA HIS A 114 9.86 -16.39 -13.05
C HIS A 114 9.79 -15.90 -11.60
N ILE A 115 8.78 -15.10 -11.23
CA ILE A 115 8.56 -14.64 -9.87
C ILE A 115 7.44 -15.42 -9.19
N LEU A 116 7.38 -15.39 -7.87
CA LEU A 116 6.32 -16.05 -7.11
C LEU A 116 4.93 -15.50 -7.51
N PRO A 117 3.88 -16.35 -7.57
CA PRO A 117 2.50 -15.91 -7.87
C PRO A 117 1.97 -14.84 -6.92
N THR A 118 2.57 -14.73 -5.74
CA THR A 118 2.26 -13.72 -4.72
C THR A 118 2.90 -12.36 -4.99
N SER A 119 3.86 -12.27 -5.91
CA SER A 119 4.54 -11.03 -6.28
C SER A 119 3.76 -10.22 -7.30
N ARG A 120 4.02 -8.92 -7.34
CA ARG A 120 3.47 -8.02 -8.36
C ARG A 120 4.51 -7.03 -8.82
N ILE A 121 4.50 -6.74 -10.12
CA ILE A 121 5.29 -5.69 -10.77
C ILE A 121 4.32 -4.72 -11.42
N HIS A 122 4.35 -3.46 -11.01
CA HIS A 122 3.57 -2.37 -11.59
C HIS A 122 4.52 -1.32 -12.12
N TYR A 123 4.17 -0.66 -13.22
CA TYR A 123 4.90 0.50 -13.69
C TYR A 123 4.00 1.47 -14.44
N GLN A 124 4.43 2.72 -14.48
CA GLN A 124 3.79 3.81 -15.20
C GLN A 124 4.84 4.68 -15.87
N PHE A 125 4.62 5.03 -17.13
CA PHE A 125 5.48 5.96 -17.85
C PHE A 125 5.21 7.39 -17.35
N GLU A 126 6.26 8.07 -16.90
CA GLU A 126 6.20 9.48 -16.48
C GLU A 126 6.71 10.44 -17.58
N ALA A 127 7.66 9.98 -18.40
CA ALA A 127 8.13 10.70 -19.59
C ALA A 127 8.59 9.68 -20.65
N ALA A 128 8.28 9.96 -21.94
CA ALA A 128 8.57 9.06 -23.06
C ALA A 128 8.83 9.84 -24.37
N GLY A 129 9.65 10.90 -24.30
CA GLY A 129 9.93 11.81 -25.41
C GLY A 129 8.82 12.85 -25.62
N ASP A 130 9.09 13.86 -26.49
CA ASP A 130 8.21 15.01 -26.70
C ASP A 130 7.64 15.07 -28.13
N VAL A 131 8.47 14.80 -29.15
CA VAL A 131 8.10 14.92 -30.56
C VAL A 131 8.62 13.74 -31.38
N VAL A 132 7.83 13.28 -32.36
CA VAL A 132 8.07 12.04 -33.10
C VAL A 132 9.28 12.09 -34.05
N ASN A 133 9.69 13.29 -34.48
CA ASN A 133 10.80 13.48 -35.44
C ASN A 133 12.16 13.76 -34.78
N VAL A 134 12.25 13.61 -33.46
CA VAL A 134 13.49 13.71 -32.69
C VAL A 134 13.71 12.41 -31.92
N VAL A 135 14.92 11.85 -31.98
CA VAL A 135 15.30 10.70 -31.13
C VAL A 135 15.23 11.13 -29.67
N PRO A 136 14.43 10.47 -28.83
CA PRO A 136 14.20 10.89 -27.43
C PRO A 136 15.47 10.72 -26.59
N ASP A 137 15.94 11.78 -25.98
CA ASP A 137 17.14 11.78 -25.13
C ASP A 137 16.81 11.58 -23.63
N TYR A 138 15.53 11.59 -23.26
CA TYR A 138 15.07 11.36 -21.90
C TYR A 138 13.81 10.51 -21.87
N ALA A 139 13.81 9.51 -20.96
CA ALA A 139 12.62 8.75 -20.60
C ALA A 139 12.63 8.43 -19.09
N LYS A 140 11.44 8.32 -18.50
CA LYS A 140 11.29 8.08 -17.08
C LYS A 140 10.11 7.18 -16.79
N ILE A 141 10.33 6.19 -15.94
CA ILE A 141 9.34 5.20 -15.53
C ILE A 141 9.31 5.07 -14.02
N TRP A 142 8.10 5.06 -13.47
CA TRP A 142 7.85 4.75 -12.08
C TRP A 142 7.52 3.27 -11.95
N THR A 143 8.26 2.54 -11.11
CA THR A 143 8.12 1.10 -10.90
C THR A 143 7.81 0.82 -9.43
N ARG A 144 6.85 -0.10 -9.18
CA ARG A 144 6.48 -0.60 -7.87
C ARG A 144 6.51 -2.12 -7.87
N LEU A 145 7.23 -2.70 -6.94
CA LEU A 145 7.32 -4.15 -6.74
C LEU A 145 6.71 -4.52 -5.40
N ARG A 146 5.98 -5.64 -5.35
CA ARG A 146 5.33 -6.14 -4.13
C ARG A 146 5.66 -7.61 -3.92
N GLY A 147 5.87 -8.00 -2.67
CA GLY A 147 6.11 -9.39 -2.23
C GLY A 147 5.53 -9.64 -0.85
N ASN A 148 5.64 -10.86 -0.37
CA ASN A 148 5.13 -11.24 0.97
C ASN A 148 6.09 -10.89 2.10
N SER A 149 7.34 -10.57 1.80
CA SER A 149 8.34 -10.11 2.78
C SER A 149 9.28 -9.10 2.15
N VAL A 150 9.94 -8.30 2.97
CA VAL A 150 10.92 -7.30 2.54
C VAL A 150 12.13 -7.97 1.86
N GLU A 151 12.58 -9.13 2.34
CA GLU A 151 13.69 -9.88 1.72
C GLU A 151 13.35 -10.22 0.28
N HIS A 152 12.14 -10.77 0.05
CA HIS A 152 11.70 -11.11 -1.29
C HIS A 152 11.54 -9.88 -2.19
N VAL A 153 11.07 -8.77 -1.65
CA VAL A 153 10.97 -7.50 -2.41
C VAL A 153 12.35 -6.98 -2.78
N ASN A 154 13.36 -7.12 -1.91
CA ASN A 154 14.73 -6.74 -2.22
C ASN A 154 15.31 -7.56 -3.38
N ASP A 155 15.06 -8.87 -3.41
CA ASP A 155 15.47 -9.72 -4.55
C ASP A 155 14.83 -9.26 -5.87
N LEU A 156 13.53 -8.90 -5.83
CA LEU A 156 12.83 -8.35 -7.00
C LEU A 156 13.43 -7.01 -7.42
N TYR A 157 13.80 -6.16 -6.48
CA TYR A 157 14.38 -4.84 -6.71
C TYR A 157 15.74 -4.94 -7.36
N ASP A 158 16.64 -5.77 -6.82
CA ASP A 158 17.97 -5.99 -7.36
C ASP A 158 17.89 -6.50 -8.81
N ARG A 159 16.97 -7.44 -9.07
CA ARG A 159 16.77 -7.93 -10.44
C ARG A 159 16.21 -6.84 -11.37
N ALA A 160 15.30 -5.97 -10.88
CA ALA A 160 14.81 -4.86 -11.69
C ALA A 160 15.92 -3.85 -12.03
N LEU A 161 16.86 -3.61 -11.11
CA LEU A 161 18.04 -2.77 -11.37
C LEU A 161 18.97 -3.40 -12.39
N ASP A 162 19.20 -4.72 -12.34
CA ASP A 162 19.98 -5.45 -13.36
C ASP A 162 19.36 -5.31 -14.75
N ILE A 163 18.03 -5.42 -14.85
CA ILE A 163 17.30 -5.27 -16.11
C ILE A 163 17.44 -3.83 -16.63
N ALA A 164 17.33 -2.81 -15.76
CA ALA A 164 17.53 -1.41 -16.15
C ALA A 164 18.95 -1.15 -16.68
N LYS A 165 19.95 -1.70 -15.99
CA LYS A 165 21.35 -1.66 -16.42
C LYS A 165 21.55 -2.31 -17.80
N ALA A 166 21.00 -3.51 -17.99
CA ALA A 166 21.10 -4.22 -19.27
C ALA A 166 20.42 -3.44 -20.40
N ALA A 167 19.23 -2.88 -20.17
CA ALA A 167 18.50 -2.06 -21.14
C ALA A 167 19.33 -0.83 -21.58
N ALA A 168 19.93 -0.12 -20.63
CA ALA A 168 20.83 1.00 -20.93
C ALA A 168 22.06 0.58 -21.73
N MET A 169 22.68 -0.56 -21.38
CA MET A 169 23.83 -1.10 -22.15
C MET A 169 23.44 -1.46 -23.58
N MET A 170 22.28 -2.09 -23.80
CA MET A 170 21.81 -2.49 -25.13
C MET A 170 21.56 -1.30 -26.06
N THR A 171 21.16 -0.15 -25.53
CA THR A 171 20.81 1.05 -26.31
C THR A 171 21.93 2.09 -26.36
N GLY A 172 23.02 1.88 -25.63
CA GLY A 172 24.11 2.86 -25.52
C GLY A 172 23.67 4.14 -24.77
N THR A 173 22.68 4.02 -23.88
CA THR A 173 22.21 5.10 -22.99
C THR A 173 22.82 4.96 -21.60
N THR A 174 22.54 5.92 -20.73
CA THR A 174 22.78 5.81 -19.28
C THR A 174 21.47 5.70 -18.53
N TYR A 175 21.54 5.27 -17.26
CA TYR A 175 20.35 5.22 -16.41
C TYR A 175 20.66 5.71 -14.99
N GLU A 176 19.62 6.23 -14.33
CA GLU A 176 19.66 6.62 -12.93
C GLU A 176 18.44 6.04 -12.23
N THR A 177 18.61 5.69 -10.96
CA THR A 177 17.51 5.21 -10.13
C THR A 177 17.29 6.11 -8.93
N LYS A 178 16.01 6.31 -8.58
CA LYS A 178 15.63 7.05 -7.38
C LYS A 178 14.65 6.21 -6.57
N LEU A 179 15.11 5.69 -5.43
CA LEU A 179 14.23 5.08 -4.44
C LEU A 179 13.27 6.15 -3.89
N ILE A 180 11.98 5.86 -3.90
CA ILE A 180 10.93 6.74 -3.38
C ILE A 180 10.56 6.32 -1.98
N SER A 181 10.21 5.03 -1.80
CA SER A 181 9.88 4.45 -0.51
C SER A 181 9.98 2.93 -0.56
N GLY A 182 10.07 2.32 0.60
CA GLY A 182 9.90 0.88 0.80
C GLY A 182 9.19 0.66 2.11
N ILE A 183 8.35 -0.36 2.18
CA ILE A 183 7.62 -0.71 3.41
C ILE A 183 7.72 -2.19 3.68
N TYR A 184 7.73 -2.53 4.95
CA TYR A 184 7.68 -3.91 5.44
C TYR A 184 6.27 -4.49 5.34
N GLU A 185 6.20 -5.81 5.34
CA GLU A 185 4.97 -6.54 5.66
C GLU A 185 4.59 -6.34 7.13
N ILE A 186 3.31 -6.49 7.45
CA ILE A 186 2.85 -6.41 8.84
C ILE A 186 3.30 -7.65 9.61
N LEU A 187 3.97 -7.42 10.74
CA LEU A 187 4.25 -8.42 11.75
C LEU A 187 2.99 -8.61 12.62
N VAL A 188 2.29 -9.73 12.42
CA VAL A 188 1.01 -10.00 13.06
C VAL A 188 1.18 -10.24 14.58
N ASN A 189 0.54 -9.42 15.40
CA ASN A 189 0.47 -9.57 16.85
C ASN A 189 -0.71 -10.46 17.26
N ARG A 190 -0.47 -11.75 17.41
CA ARG A 190 -1.52 -12.74 17.76
C ARG A 190 -2.17 -12.49 19.12
N THR A 191 -1.38 -12.12 20.12
CA THR A 191 -1.88 -11.80 21.47
C THR A 191 -2.78 -10.57 21.42
N GLY A 192 -2.33 -9.51 20.74
CA GLY A 192 -3.13 -8.30 20.57
C GLY A 192 -4.42 -8.57 19.78
N ALA A 193 -4.37 -9.41 18.74
CA ALA A 193 -5.56 -9.79 17.97
C ALA A 193 -6.59 -10.55 18.82
N ALA A 194 -6.15 -11.45 19.73
CA ALA A 194 -7.05 -12.14 20.65
C ALA A 194 -7.72 -11.17 21.63
N ILE A 195 -6.96 -10.25 22.23
CA ILE A 195 -7.51 -9.22 23.13
C ILE A 195 -8.53 -8.34 22.36
N MET A 196 -8.23 -7.96 21.14
CA MET A 196 -9.14 -7.20 20.29
C MET A 196 -10.43 -7.98 20.01
N GLN A 197 -10.32 -9.27 19.70
CA GLN A 197 -11.45 -10.17 19.45
C GLN A 197 -12.37 -10.24 20.68
N ASP A 198 -11.83 -10.48 21.87
CA ASP A 198 -12.60 -10.56 23.12
C ASP A 198 -13.38 -9.26 23.40
N ASN A 199 -12.76 -8.11 23.11
CA ASN A 199 -13.43 -6.81 23.27
C ASN A 199 -14.54 -6.61 22.22
N MET A 200 -14.31 -6.99 20.97
CA MET A 200 -15.30 -6.91 19.91
C MET A 200 -16.49 -7.86 20.15
N GLU A 201 -16.26 -9.05 20.67
CA GLU A 201 -17.30 -10.00 21.06
C GLU A 201 -18.17 -9.45 22.21
N THR A 202 -17.57 -8.70 23.16
CA THR A 202 -18.30 -8.01 24.22
C THR A 202 -19.22 -6.92 23.67
N LEU A 203 -18.83 -6.22 22.60
CA LEU A 203 -19.65 -5.21 21.95
C LEU A 203 -20.71 -5.80 21.02
N GLY A 204 -20.46 -6.98 20.46
CA GLY A 204 -21.33 -7.68 19.52
C GLY A 204 -21.28 -7.14 18.09
N ASP A 205 -22.22 -7.58 17.28
CA ASP A 205 -22.33 -7.23 15.88
C ASP A 205 -22.68 -5.74 15.67
N ILE A 206 -22.20 -5.15 14.58
CA ILE A 206 -22.60 -3.81 14.15
C ILE A 206 -23.99 -3.92 13.52
N SER A 207 -24.94 -3.09 13.99
CA SER A 207 -26.28 -2.99 13.45
C SER A 207 -26.38 -1.79 12.50
N PHE A 208 -26.92 -2.03 11.31
CA PHE A 208 -27.20 -1.01 10.31
C PHE A 208 -28.72 -0.80 10.19
N SER A 209 -29.14 0.45 10.04
CA SER A 209 -30.52 0.80 9.76
C SER A 209 -30.92 0.41 8.33
N ASN A 210 -32.23 0.34 8.08
CA ASN A 210 -32.75 0.09 6.73
C ASN A 210 -32.29 1.15 5.72
N ASP A 211 -32.13 2.40 6.16
CA ASP A 211 -31.69 3.51 5.30
C ASP A 211 -30.21 3.34 4.92
N GLU A 212 -29.33 2.95 5.84
CA GLU A 212 -27.93 2.66 5.57
C GLU A 212 -27.79 1.47 4.59
N VAL A 213 -28.54 0.40 4.80
CA VAL A 213 -28.54 -0.77 3.90
C VAL A 213 -29.08 -0.38 2.51
N SER A 214 -30.14 0.44 2.44
CA SER A 214 -30.71 0.92 1.18
C SER A 214 -29.71 1.82 0.44
N TYR A 215 -29.02 2.70 1.16
CA TYR A 215 -27.99 3.55 0.59
C TYR A 215 -26.82 2.73 0.04
N ALA A 216 -26.30 1.77 0.81
CA ALA A 216 -25.24 0.88 0.37
C ALA A 216 -25.63 0.09 -0.90
N ASN A 217 -26.87 -0.40 -0.97
CA ASN A 217 -27.40 -1.07 -2.15
C ASN A 217 -27.51 -0.15 -3.37
N THR A 218 -27.82 1.13 -3.18
CA THR A 218 -27.83 2.12 -4.26
C THR A 218 -26.43 2.31 -4.82
N ILE A 219 -25.40 2.46 -3.95
CA ILE A 219 -23.99 2.55 -4.37
C ILE A 219 -23.56 1.31 -5.17
N LEU A 220 -23.90 0.10 -4.68
CA LEU A 220 -23.60 -1.14 -5.39
C LEU A 220 -24.24 -1.19 -6.77
N LYS A 221 -25.52 -0.83 -6.86
CA LYS A 221 -26.29 -0.79 -8.12
C LYS A 221 -25.65 0.15 -9.14
N GLU A 222 -25.35 1.38 -8.73
CA GLU A 222 -24.70 2.38 -9.60
C GLU A 222 -23.27 1.99 -10.01
N SER A 223 -22.63 1.13 -9.22
CA SER A 223 -21.32 0.52 -9.53
C SER A 223 -21.42 -0.77 -10.34
N GLY A 224 -22.62 -1.19 -10.78
CA GLY A 224 -22.85 -2.42 -11.52
C GLY A 224 -22.61 -3.71 -10.70
N LYS A 225 -22.77 -3.64 -9.38
CA LYS A 225 -22.53 -4.76 -8.45
C LYS A 225 -23.83 -5.31 -7.87
N PRO A 226 -23.84 -6.59 -7.43
CA PRO A 226 -24.97 -7.18 -6.72
C PRO A 226 -25.29 -6.39 -5.44
N GLN A 227 -26.59 -6.14 -5.19
CA GLN A 227 -27.09 -5.43 -4.03
C GLN A 227 -27.18 -6.37 -2.83
N ILE A 228 -26.08 -6.54 -2.11
CA ILE A 228 -25.94 -7.48 -0.97
C ILE A 228 -25.94 -6.78 0.41
N GLY A 229 -26.12 -5.47 0.44
CA GLY A 229 -26.14 -4.67 1.66
C GLY A 229 -24.81 -4.58 2.39
N LEU A 230 -24.91 -4.34 3.70
CA LEU A 230 -23.79 -4.26 4.65
C LEU A 230 -23.76 -5.52 5.52
N ASP A 231 -22.56 -6.07 5.78
CA ASP A 231 -22.36 -7.20 6.70
C ASP A 231 -21.75 -6.68 8.02
N GLY A 232 -22.59 -6.50 9.04
CA GLY A 232 -22.16 -6.06 10.37
C GLY A 232 -21.68 -7.18 11.28
N LYS A 233 -21.68 -8.44 10.85
CA LYS A 233 -21.30 -9.57 11.68
C LYS A 233 -19.82 -9.58 12.00
N LEU A 234 -19.51 -9.72 13.28
CA LEU A 234 -18.15 -9.96 13.73
C LEU A 234 -17.67 -11.34 13.23
N LYS A 235 -16.53 -11.35 12.54
CA LYS A 235 -15.88 -12.61 12.13
C LYS A 235 -15.16 -13.25 13.33
N PRO A 236 -15.09 -14.58 13.39
CA PRO A 236 -14.32 -15.26 14.42
C PRO A 236 -12.82 -14.96 14.27
N LEU A 237 -12.08 -15.08 15.36
CA LEU A 237 -10.62 -14.92 15.34
C LEU A 237 -9.98 -15.95 14.39
N MET A 238 -9.39 -15.47 13.32
CA MET A 238 -8.73 -16.31 12.32
C MET A 238 -7.30 -16.67 12.75
N PRO A 239 -6.72 -17.78 12.26
CA PRO A 239 -5.29 -18.01 12.36
C PRO A 239 -4.50 -16.90 11.67
N THR A 240 -3.18 -16.82 11.90
CA THR A 240 -2.33 -15.91 11.11
C THR A 240 -2.41 -16.26 9.64
N LEU A 241 -2.80 -15.29 8.83
CA LEU A 241 -2.94 -15.43 7.38
C LEU A 241 -1.78 -14.75 6.66
N PRO A 242 -1.30 -15.34 5.56
CA PRO A 242 -0.26 -14.74 4.75
C PRO A 242 -0.73 -13.43 4.12
N ALA A 243 0.22 -12.63 3.68
CA ALA A 243 -0.06 -11.37 3.00
C ALA A 243 -0.90 -11.58 1.74
N THR A 244 -2.09 -10.98 1.70
CA THR A 244 -2.93 -10.85 0.50
C THR A 244 -3.31 -9.40 0.31
N GLY A 245 -3.69 -9.02 -0.93
CA GLY A 245 -4.18 -7.67 -1.21
C GLY A 245 -3.12 -6.59 -1.18
N GLY A 246 -3.34 -5.57 -0.37
CA GLY A 246 -2.56 -4.33 -0.36
C GLY A 246 -1.31 -4.35 0.50
N SER A 247 -0.71 -3.18 0.57
CA SER A 247 0.44 -2.85 1.41
C SER A 247 0.05 -1.63 2.25
N THR A 248 0.64 -1.49 3.43
CA THR A 248 0.45 -0.32 4.29
C THR A 248 1.73 -0.05 5.09
N ASP A 249 2.04 1.21 5.33
CA ASP A 249 3.19 1.63 6.12
C ASP A 249 3.03 1.38 7.64
N VAL A 250 1.89 0.84 8.08
CA VAL A 250 1.73 0.22 9.39
C VAL A 250 2.64 -1.01 9.55
N GLY A 251 3.05 -1.64 8.44
CA GLY A 251 4.06 -2.68 8.42
C GLY A 251 5.33 -2.25 9.13
N ASP A 252 5.86 -1.07 8.83
CA ASP A 252 7.08 -0.52 9.45
C ASP A 252 6.89 -0.26 10.95
N VAL A 253 5.74 0.28 11.35
CA VAL A 253 5.41 0.47 12.77
C VAL A 253 5.41 -0.87 13.50
N SER A 254 4.88 -1.92 12.88
CA SER A 254 4.81 -3.26 13.47
C SER A 254 6.18 -3.92 13.72
N GLN A 255 7.24 -3.42 13.08
CA GLN A 255 8.60 -3.91 13.30
C GLN A 255 9.26 -3.31 14.56
N VAL A 256 8.75 -2.18 15.06
CA VAL A 256 9.36 -1.45 16.19
C VAL A 256 8.48 -1.40 17.43
N VAL A 257 7.16 -1.59 17.30
CA VAL A 257 6.21 -1.62 18.42
C VAL A 257 5.12 -2.66 18.16
N PRO A 258 4.62 -3.40 19.18
CA PRO A 258 3.48 -4.29 19.00
C PRO A 258 2.25 -3.53 18.48
N VAL A 259 1.70 -3.97 17.36
CA VAL A 259 0.50 -3.34 16.77
C VAL A 259 -0.72 -4.23 16.99
N ILE A 260 -1.80 -3.67 17.49
CA ILE A 260 -3.11 -4.31 17.60
C ILE A 260 -3.99 -3.69 16.50
N ARG A 261 -4.56 -4.55 15.66
CA ARG A 261 -5.32 -4.11 14.48
C ARG A 261 -6.71 -4.69 14.45
N MET A 262 -7.62 -3.93 13.83
CA MET A 262 -8.96 -4.40 13.46
C MET A 262 -9.41 -3.77 12.13
N SER A 263 -10.38 -4.38 11.50
CA SER A 263 -11.22 -3.71 10.50
C SER A 263 -12.67 -3.61 11.00
N ALA A 264 -13.38 -2.61 10.50
CA ALA A 264 -14.79 -2.43 10.76
C ALA A 264 -15.54 -2.22 9.45
N THR A 265 -16.73 -2.82 9.35
CA THR A 265 -17.60 -2.63 8.19
C THR A 265 -18.08 -1.20 8.12
N VAL A 266 -17.69 -0.50 7.07
CA VAL A 266 -18.12 0.87 6.73
C VAL A 266 -18.60 0.96 5.28
N ALA A 267 -18.41 -0.10 4.50
CA ALA A 267 -18.81 -0.16 3.10
C ALA A 267 -19.41 -1.53 2.75
N ALA A 268 -20.21 -1.58 1.69
CA ALA A 268 -20.77 -2.81 1.20
C ALA A 268 -19.71 -3.73 0.58
N LYS A 269 -19.86 -5.03 0.81
CA LYS A 269 -18.98 -6.05 0.25
C LYS A 269 -18.96 -5.99 -1.28
N ASN A 270 -17.79 -6.15 -1.88
CA ASN A 270 -17.54 -6.00 -3.32
C ASN A 270 -17.71 -4.56 -3.85
N GLY A 271 -17.79 -3.55 -3.00
CA GLY A 271 -17.72 -2.16 -3.42
C GLY A 271 -16.38 -1.85 -4.14
N PRO A 272 -16.34 -0.85 -5.02
CA PRO A 272 -15.12 -0.49 -5.76
C PRO A 272 -14.18 0.34 -4.86
N TRP A 273 -13.21 -0.33 -4.23
CA TRP A 273 -12.16 0.34 -3.43
C TRP A 273 -11.37 1.36 -4.27
N HIS A 274 -10.81 2.38 -3.62
CA HIS A 274 -10.15 3.54 -4.24
C HIS A 274 -11.04 4.34 -5.19
N SER A 275 -12.34 4.36 -4.92
CA SER A 275 -13.31 5.19 -5.62
C SER A 275 -14.13 6.02 -4.63
N TRP A 276 -14.81 7.06 -5.16
CA TRP A 276 -15.74 7.87 -4.35
C TRP A 276 -16.85 7.02 -3.70
N ALA A 277 -17.22 5.91 -4.31
CA ALA A 277 -18.28 5.02 -3.84
C ALA A 277 -18.01 4.38 -2.46
N VAL A 278 -16.75 4.35 -2.01
CA VAL A 278 -16.38 3.83 -0.68
C VAL A 278 -16.46 4.92 0.39
N VAL A 279 -16.38 6.18 -0.01
CA VAL A 279 -16.41 7.33 0.93
C VAL A 279 -17.72 8.11 0.88
N ALA A 280 -18.66 7.71 0.01
CA ALA A 280 -20.01 8.25 -0.08
C ALA A 280 -20.91 7.64 1.01
#